data_05a1ce8dacc0807948e9a7f1aebadfa7
#
_entry.id   05a1ce8dacc0807948e9a7f1aebadfa7
#
_cell.length_a   1.000
_cell.length_b   1.000
_cell.length_c   1.000
_cell.angle_alpha   90.00
_cell.angle_beta   90.00
_cell.angle_gamma   90.00
#
_symmetry.space_group_name_H-M   'P 1'
#
loop_
_entity.id
_entity.type
_entity.pdbx_description
1 polymer ?
#
loop_
_entity_poly.entity_id
_entity_poly.type
_entity_poly.pdbx_seq_one_letter_code
_entity_poly.pdbx_strand_id
1 'polypeptide(L)'
;MGQVLVDYHVHGIGHRTNKHTAPELAKYIEQGIAQNLTEIGFADHDEYLLELDFSSFLYLQRRYPQIRLRLGLEVDYRPGQEKILGQRLAPYQFDYLIGSIHFIGDWPFDHPAYTAGYAAWDIDELHQTYFSLVTQMVRSGQFDIVGHLDLIKVFGYRPRRSVLDLAGSTLSAIQESGMTVEINTAGWYKPVAEVYPGRDLLEECFRLGIPITLSSDAHAAQDVGRDIARAREMAWAVGYRQVAVFEKRQRSLLPL
;
A
#
# COMPACT_ATOMS: atom_id res chain seq x y z
N MET A 1 -20.89 13.26 11.90
CA MET A 1 -20.47 12.11 11.10
C MET A 1 -19.36 11.43 11.86
N GLY A 2 -19.40 10.09 12.00
CA GLY A 2 -18.35 9.35 12.71
C GLY A 2 -17.01 9.48 11.99
N GLN A 3 -15.91 9.33 12.72
CA GLN A 3 -14.56 9.30 12.17
C GLN A 3 -14.42 8.09 11.22
N VAL A 4 -13.77 8.28 10.08
CA VAL A 4 -13.51 7.22 9.11
C VAL A 4 -12.11 6.66 9.39
N LEU A 5 -12.04 5.38 9.76
CA LEU A 5 -10.80 4.62 9.85
C LEU A 5 -10.81 3.53 8.79
N VAL A 6 -9.79 3.48 7.97
CA VAL A 6 -9.67 2.52 6.88
C VAL A 6 -8.34 1.78 6.96
N ASP A 7 -8.33 0.54 6.48
CA ASP A 7 -7.13 -0.24 6.26
C ASP A 7 -7.20 -0.83 4.86
N TYR A 8 -6.46 -0.24 3.92
CA TYR A 8 -6.56 -0.57 2.48
C TYR A 8 -5.46 -1.52 1.99
N HIS A 9 -4.65 -2.10 2.91
CA HIS A 9 -3.58 -3.01 2.53
C HIS A 9 -3.54 -4.19 3.50
N VAL A 10 -4.34 -5.21 3.20
CA VAL A 10 -4.49 -6.42 4.02
C VAL A 10 -4.36 -7.64 3.13
N HIS A 11 -3.46 -8.55 3.50
CA HIS A 11 -3.20 -9.80 2.79
C HIS A 11 -3.95 -10.97 3.43
N GLY A 12 -5.08 -11.35 2.87
CA GLY A 12 -5.90 -12.47 3.35
C GLY A 12 -5.21 -13.82 3.21
N ILE A 13 -4.38 -14.00 2.18
CA ILE A 13 -3.55 -15.19 1.94
C ILE A 13 -2.26 -15.13 2.78
N GLY A 14 -1.82 -13.92 3.11
CA GLY A 14 -0.49 -13.70 3.68
C GLY A 14 0.59 -14.19 2.70
N HIS A 15 1.71 -14.68 3.21
CA HIS A 15 2.71 -15.37 2.37
C HIS A 15 2.39 -16.88 2.26
N ARG A 16 1.19 -17.23 1.74
CA ARG A 16 0.65 -18.61 1.69
C ARG A 16 0.49 -19.27 3.06
N THR A 17 0.37 -18.48 4.10
CA THR A 17 0.10 -18.98 5.46
C THR A 17 -1.38 -19.28 5.66
N ASN A 18 -2.24 -18.67 4.85
CA ASN A 18 -3.70 -18.81 4.87
C ASN A 18 -4.26 -19.15 3.49
N LYS A 19 -5.54 -19.47 3.46
CA LYS A 19 -6.32 -19.63 2.22
C LYS A 19 -7.34 -18.51 2.13
N HIS A 20 -7.61 -18.03 0.93
CA HIS A 20 -8.63 -17.00 0.67
C HIS A 20 -10.05 -17.58 0.78
N THR A 21 -10.40 -18.07 1.97
CA THR A 21 -11.72 -18.69 2.25
C THR A 21 -12.51 -17.84 3.24
N ALA A 22 -13.85 -17.97 3.19
CA ALA A 22 -14.70 -17.18 4.09
C ALA A 22 -14.36 -17.35 5.59
N PRO A 23 -14.06 -18.55 6.15
CA PRO A 23 -13.66 -18.67 7.54
C PRO A 23 -12.34 -17.97 7.88
N GLU A 24 -11.36 -17.98 6.97
CA GLU A 24 -10.07 -17.31 7.21
C GLU A 24 -10.23 -15.80 7.13
N LEU A 25 -10.85 -15.29 6.06
CA LEU A 25 -11.06 -13.85 5.88
C LEU A 25 -11.97 -13.25 6.98
N ALA A 26 -12.90 -14.03 7.53
CA ALA A 26 -13.74 -13.59 8.65
C ALA A 26 -12.91 -13.15 9.85
N LYS A 27 -11.80 -13.82 10.16
CA LYS A 27 -10.89 -13.45 11.27
C LYS A 27 -10.33 -12.06 11.11
N TYR A 28 -9.94 -11.69 9.86
CA TYR A 28 -9.42 -10.37 9.53
C TYR A 28 -10.52 -9.30 9.66
N ILE A 29 -11.73 -9.61 9.19
CA ILE A 29 -12.88 -8.70 9.28
C ILE A 29 -13.26 -8.45 10.74
N GLU A 30 -13.32 -9.51 11.57
CA GLU A 30 -13.63 -9.42 12.99
C GLU A 30 -12.58 -8.59 13.73
N GLN A 31 -11.30 -8.75 13.41
CA GLN A 31 -10.24 -7.90 13.93
C GLN A 31 -10.41 -6.44 13.48
N GLY A 32 -10.71 -6.18 12.20
CA GLY A 32 -10.98 -4.83 11.70
C GLY A 32 -12.14 -4.16 12.46
N ILE A 33 -13.21 -4.89 12.73
CA ILE A 33 -14.34 -4.41 13.55
C ILE A 33 -13.87 -4.09 14.98
N ALA A 34 -13.07 -4.96 15.59
CA ALA A 34 -12.51 -4.74 16.92
C ALA A 34 -11.60 -3.51 17.00
N GLN A 35 -10.94 -3.16 15.89
CA GLN A 35 -10.13 -1.93 15.72
C GLN A 35 -10.97 -0.70 15.32
N ASN A 36 -12.30 -0.81 15.26
CA ASN A 36 -13.23 0.25 14.84
C ASN A 36 -12.99 0.75 13.40
N LEU A 37 -12.51 -0.12 12.51
CA LEU A 37 -12.40 0.21 11.10
C LEU A 37 -13.81 0.36 10.48
N THR A 38 -13.96 1.34 9.61
CA THR A 38 -15.18 1.55 8.81
C THR A 38 -15.12 0.84 7.47
N GLU A 39 -13.90 0.68 6.95
CA GLU A 39 -13.62 -0.06 5.71
C GLU A 39 -12.33 -0.88 5.87
N ILE A 40 -12.31 -2.07 5.27
CA ILE A 40 -11.15 -2.92 5.13
C ILE A 40 -11.00 -3.34 3.67
N GLY A 41 -9.81 -3.16 3.13
CA GLY A 41 -9.44 -3.52 1.77
C GLY A 41 -8.48 -4.70 1.76
N PHE A 42 -8.92 -5.83 1.20
CA PHE A 42 -8.04 -6.97 0.94
C PHE A 42 -7.28 -6.71 -0.35
N ALA A 43 -5.96 -6.71 -0.28
CA ALA A 43 -5.06 -6.43 -1.40
C ALA A 43 -3.89 -7.41 -1.41
N ASP A 44 -4.20 -8.69 -1.58
CA ASP A 44 -3.19 -9.74 -1.67
C ASP A 44 -2.24 -9.49 -2.84
N HIS A 45 -1.02 -10.07 -2.77
CA HIS A 45 -0.03 -9.97 -3.86
C HIS A 45 -0.58 -10.57 -5.16
N ASP A 46 -0.24 -9.95 -6.26
CA ASP A 46 -0.71 -10.34 -7.60
C ASP A 46 -0.23 -11.73 -8.05
N GLU A 47 0.80 -12.27 -7.43
CA GLU A 47 1.22 -13.67 -7.65
C GLU A 47 0.17 -14.68 -7.18
N TYR A 48 -0.70 -14.29 -6.22
CA TYR A 48 -1.80 -15.12 -5.70
C TYR A 48 -3.15 -14.86 -6.36
N LEU A 49 -3.19 -14.10 -7.46
CA LEU A 49 -4.42 -13.71 -8.14
C LEU A 49 -5.37 -14.90 -8.42
N LEU A 50 -4.81 -16.05 -8.80
CA LEU A 50 -5.60 -17.26 -9.11
C LEU A 50 -6.09 -18.00 -7.85
N GLU A 51 -5.60 -17.63 -6.67
CA GLU A 51 -5.99 -18.21 -5.38
C GLU A 51 -7.09 -17.39 -4.69
N LEU A 52 -7.44 -16.21 -5.24
CA LEU A 52 -8.48 -15.35 -4.70
C LEU A 52 -9.87 -15.97 -4.88
N ASP A 53 -10.59 -16.18 -3.79
CA ASP A 53 -11.99 -16.65 -3.82
C ASP A 53 -12.97 -15.46 -3.76
N PHE A 54 -13.34 -14.98 -4.93
CA PHE A 54 -14.30 -13.89 -5.08
C PHE A 54 -15.69 -14.23 -4.52
N SER A 55 -16.07 -15.51 -4.52
CA SER A 55 -17.38 -15.93 -4.00
C SER A 55 -17.42 -15.83 -2.47
N SER A 56 -16.37 -16.27 -1.80
CA SER A 56 -16.18 -16.07 -0.35
C SER A 56 -16.20 -14.60 0.02
N PHE A 57 -15.53 -13.75 -0.75
CA PHE A 57 -15.53 -12.31 -0.52
C PHE A 57 -16.93 -11.70 -0.62
N LEU A 58 -17.69 -11.99 -1.69
CA LEU A 58 -19.05 -11.51 -1.88
C LEU A 58 -20.02 -12.02 -0.80
N TYR A 59 -19.82 -13.25 -0.31
CA TYR A 59 -20.57 -13.77 0.83
C TYR A 59 -20.29 -12.96 2.09
N LEU A 60 -19.03 -12.64 2.39
CA LEU A 60 -18.63 -11.90 3.57
C LEU A 60 -19.11 -10.44 3.54
N GLN A 61 -19.12 -9.78 2.39
CA GLN A 61 -19.71 -8.44 2.26
C GLN A 61 -21.17 -8.39 2.74
N ARG A 62 -21.95 -9.44 2.49
CA ARG A 62 -23.33 -9.55 2.95
C ARG A 62 -23.43 -9.94 4.42
N ARG A 63 -22.46 -10.72 4.91
CA ARG A 63 -22.43 -11.24 6.28
C ARG A 63 -22.03 -10.20 7.33
N TYR A 64 -21.20 -9.22 6.91
CA TYR A 64 -20.67 -8.16 7.78
C TYR A 64 -21.07 -6.74 7.30
N PRO A 65 -22.38 -6.39 7.35
CA PRO A 65 -22.87 -5.11 6.81
C PRO A 65 -22.41 -3.88 7.61
N GLN A 66 -21.84 -4.09 8.81
CA GLN A 66 -21.35 -3.02 9.70
C GLN A 66 -19.97 -2.48 9.30
N ILE A 67 -19.24 -3.15 8.39
CA ILE A 67 -17.96 -2.72 7.86
C ILE A 67 -17.96 -2.88 6.34
N ARG A 68 -17.40 -1.91 5.62
CA ARG A 68 -17.29 -2.02 4.16
C ARG A 68 -16.07 -2.85 3.80
N LEU A 69 -16.28 -3.88 2.99
CA LEU A 69 -15.20 -4.71 2.47
C LEU A 69 -14.91 -4.27 1.05
N ARG A 70 -13.63 -4.03 0.76
CA ARG A 70 -13.12 -3.66 -0.56
C ARG A 70 -12.15 -4.73 -1.06
N LEU A 71 -12.21 -5.02 -2.32
CA LEU A 71 -11.29 -5.96 -2.97
C LEU A 71 -10.32 -5.18 -3.83
N GLY A 72 -9.08 -5.15 -3.40
CA GLY A 72 -7.93 -4.63 -4.12
C GLY A 72 -6.98 -5.73 -4.55
N LEU A 73 -5.86 -5.32 -5.10
CA LEU A 73 -4.72 -6.18 -5.39
C LEU A 73 -3.45 -5.36 -5.23
N GLU A 74 -2.45 -5.88 -4.53
CA GLU A 74 -1.10 -5.34 -4.56
C GLU A 74 -0.34 -5.97 -5.72
N VAL A 75 0.20 -5.12 -6.58
CA VAL A 75 0.87 -5.57 -7.80
C VAL A 75 2.33 -5.17 -7.77
N ASP A 76 3.19 -6.17 -7.93
CA ASP A 76 4.61 -5.96 -8.19
C ASP A 76 4.82 -5.34 -9.56
N TYR A 77 5.09 -4.04 -9.61
CA TYR A 77 5.38 -3.37 -10.86
C TYR A 77 6.74 -3.81 -11.44
N ARG A 78 6.70 -4.22 -12.67
CA ARG A 78 7.88 -4.57 -13.47
C ARG A 78 7.89 -3.75 -14.76
N PRO A 79 8.90 -2.89 -14.98
CA PRO A 79 9.00 -2.11 -16.22
C PRO A 79 8.86 -2.96 -17.47
N GLY A 80 8.08 -2.50 -18.44
CA GLY A 80 7.87 -3.18 -19.72
C GLY A 80 6.84 -4.31 -19.69
N GLN A 81 6.23 -4.60 -18.54
CA GLN A 81 5.18 -5.63 -18.39
C GLN A 81 3.76 -5.07 -18.33
N GLU A 82 3.58 -3.76 -18.54
CA GLU A 82 2.30 -3.06 -18.36
C GLU A 82 1.17 -3.68 -19.21
N LYS A 83 1.47 -4.04 -20.46
CA LYS A 83 0.48 -4.67 -21.35
C LYS A 83 0.07 -6.06 -20.86
N ILE A 84 1.04 -6.85 -20.40
CA ILE A 84 0.79 -8.20 -19.86
C ILE A 84 -0.05 -8.10 -18.58
N LEU A 85 0.29 -7.16 -17.71
CA LEU A 85 -0.46 -6.90 -16.49
C LEU A 85 -1.91 -6.52 -16.82
N GLY A 86 -2.13 -5.57 -17.72
CA GLY A 86 -3.46 -5.15 -18.13
C GLY A 86 -4.30 -6.32 -18.68
N GLN A 87 -3.70 -7.20 -19.49
CA GLN A 87 -4.38 -8.39 -20.01
C GLN A 87 -4.71 -9.39 -18.89
N ARG A 88 -3.81 -9.60 -17.92
CA ARG A 88 -3.99 -10.50 -16.80
C ARG A 88 -5.09 -10.02 -15.86
N LEU A 89 -5.22 -8.74 -15.64
CA LEU A 89 -6.20 -8.15 -14.73
C LEU A 89 -7.57 -7.89 -15.39
N ALA A 90 -7.65 -7.80 -16.71
CA ALA A 90 -8.89 -7.48 -17.44
C ALA A 90 -10.13 -8.33 -17.09
N PRO A 91 -10.02 -9.64 -16.74
CA PRO A 91 -11.18 -10.45 -16.33
C PRO A 91 -11.73 -10.11 -14.95
N TYR A 92 -11.02 -9.35 -14.12
CA TYR A 92 -11.35 -9.14 -12.71
C TYR A 92 -11.84 -7.71 -12.45
N GLN A 93 -12.70 -7.57 -11.45
CA GLN A 93 -13.19 -6.28 -10.99
C GLN A 93 -12.67 -6.02 -9.60
N PHE A 94 -11.72 -5.11 -9.49
CA PHE A 94 -11.18 -4.63 -8.23
C PHE A 94 -11.74 -3.25 -7.88
N ASP A 95 -11.81 -2.95 -6.60
CA ASP A 95 -12.14 -1.61 -6.10
C ASP A 95 -10.96 -0.64 -6.24
N TYR A 96 -9.72 -1.16 -6.17
CA TYR A 96 -8.47 -0.41 -6.35
C TYR A 96 -7.31 -1.35 -6.66
N LEU A 97 -6.23 -0.79 -7.20
CA LEU A 97 -4.95 -1.46 -7.37
C LEU A 97 -3.85 -0.66 -6.66
N ILE A 98 -3.06 -1.34 -5.84
CA ILE A 98 -1.84 -0.80 -5.24
C ILE A 98 -0.68 -1.16 -6.17
N GLY A 99 0.12 -0.17 -6.57
CA GLY A 99 1.38 -0.41 -7.26
C GLY A 99 2.53 -0.38 -6.26
N SER A 100 3.33 -1.43 -6.24
CA SER A 100 4.45 -1.60 -5.32
C SER A 100 5.73 -1.94 -6.05
N ILE A 101 6.87 -1.57 -5.47
CA ILE A 101 8.21 -1.93 -5.95
C ILE A 101 8.87 -2.77 -4.86
N HIS A 102 9.00 -4.09 -5.10
CA HIS A 102 9.71 -5.02 -4.23
C HIS A 102 11.04 -5.49 -4.83
N PHE A 103 11.32 -5.13 -6.09
CA PHE A 103 12.50 -5.59 -6.81
C PHE A 103 13.22 -4.45 -7.53
N ILE A 104 14.54 -4.50 -7.51
CA ILE A 104 15.40 -3.70 -8.38
C ILE A 104 16.12 -4.68 -9.32
N GLY A 105 15.68 -4.73 -10.59
CA GLY A 105 16.00 -5.85 -11.47
C GLY A 105 15.44 -7.16 -10.89
N ASP A 106 16.29 -8.15 -10.68
CA ASP A 106 15.92 -9.43 -10.07
C ASP A 106 16.18 -9.50 -8.56
N TRP A 107 16.64 -8.41 -7.94
CA TRP A 107 16.96 -8.37 -6.53
C TRP A 107 15.74 -8.00 -5.69
N PRO A 108 15.22 -8.92 -4.84
CA PRO A 108 14.13 -8.66 -3.91
C PRO A 108 14.68 -7.91 -2.69
N PHE A 109 14.85 -6.60 -2.81
CA PHE A 109 15.61 -5.77 -1.87
C PHE A 109 14.98 -5.72 -0.47
N ASP A 110 13.68 -5.93 -0.35
CA ASP A 110 12.91 -5.89 0.90
C ASP A 110 12.88 -7.25 1.62
N HIS A 111 13.39 -8.31 0.99
CA HIS A 111 13.38 -9.63 1.59
C HIS A 111 14.61 -9.84 2.50
N PRO A 112 14.44 -10.27 3.78
CA PRO A 112 15.53 -10.36 4.77
C PRO A 112 16.72 -11.21 4.35
N ALA A 113 16.52 -12.26 3.56
CA ALA A 113 17.60 -13.12 3.09
C ALA A 113 18.52 -12.46 2.04
N TYR A 114 18.12 -11.32 1.47
CA TYR A 114 18.84 -10.66 0.38
C TYR A 114 19.42 -9.28 0.77
N THR A 115 19.46 -8.97 2.07
CA THR A 115 20.00 -7.69 2.59
C THR A 115 21.44 -7.42 2.22
N ALA A 116 22.24 -8.47 1.98
CA ALA A 116 23.62 -8.33 1.50
C ALA A 116 23.72 -7.56 0.16
N GLY A 117 22.67 -7.55 -0.65
CA GLY A 117 22.59 -6.82 -1.91
C GLY A 117 22.79 -5.32 -1.78
N TYR A 118 22.43 -4.73 -0.63
CA TYR A 118 22.65 -3.30 -0.36
C TYR A 118 24.12 -2.89 -0.43
N ALA A 119 25.04 -3.77 -0.05
CA ALA A 119 26.47 -3.48 -0.07
C ALA A 119 27.06 -3.32 -1.49
N ALA A 120 26.34 -3.74 -2.52
CA ALA A 120 26.75 -3.60 -3.91
C ALA A 120 26.45 -2.20 -4.50
N TRP A 121 25.74 -1.34 -3.76
CA TRP A 121 25.25 -0.07 -4.25
C TRP A 121 25.90 1.12 -3.53
N ASP A 122 26.10 2.22 -4.26
CA ASP A 122 26.09 3.54 -3.65
C ASP A 122 24.69 3.81 -3.13
N ILE A 123 24.56 4.25 -1.88
CA ILE A 123 23.26 4.36 -1.23
C ILE A 123 22.36 5.43 -1.87
N ASP A 124 22.93 6.53 -2.35
CA ASP A 124 22.16 7.58 -3.00
C ASP A 124 21.70 7.13 -4.40
N GLU A 125 22.54 6.40 -5.14
CA GLU A 125 22.19 5.79 -6.43
C GLU A 125 21.10 4.73 -6.27
N LEU A 126 21.14 3.94 -5.21
CA LEU A 126 20.13 2.95 -4.89
C LEU A 126 18.75 3.61 -4.69
N HIS A 127 18.68 4.63 -3.84
CA HIS A 127 17.45 5.38 -3.61
C HIS A 127 16.95 6.07 -4.87
N GLN A 128 17.85 6.67 -5.67
CA GLN A 128 17.50 7.29 -6.95
C GLN A 128 16.91 6.26 -7.94
N THR A 129 17.50 5.06 -8.01
CA THR A 129 17.01 3.96 -8.84
C THR A 129 15.63 3.51 -8.40
N TYR A 130 15.42 3.32 -7.09
CA TYR A 130 14.13 2.98 -6.52
C TYR A 130 13.05 4.01 -6.87
N PHE A 131 13.29 5.30 -6.62
CA PHE A 131 12.33 6.35 -6.96
C PHE A 131 12.09 6.48 -8.46
N SER A 132 13.08 6.17 -9.30
CA SER A 132 12.89 6.09 -10.75
C SER A 132 11.90 4.98 -11.14
N LEU A 133 11.97 3.82 -10.48
CA LEU A 133 11.00 2.72 -10.69
C LEU A 133 9.60 3.11 -10.22
N VAL A 134 9.46 3.75 -9.05
CA VAL A 134 8.17 4.30 -8.60
C VAL A 134 7.61 5.31 -9.61
N THR A 135 8.47 6.18 -10.16
CA THR A 135 8.05 7.14 -11.20
C THR A 135 7.52 6.44 -12.45
N GLN A 136 8.19 5.37 -12.90
CA GLN A 136 7.74 4.59 -14.06
C GLN A 136 6.39 3.91 -13.76
N MET A 137 6.25 3.32 -12.57
CA MET A 137 5.00 2.71 -12.10
C MET A 137 3.85 3.73 -12.13
N VAL A 138 4.04 4.90 -11.56
CA VAL A 138 3.04 5.99 -11.55
C VAL A 138 2.65 6.39 -12.97
N ARG A 139 3.63 6.59 -13.86
CA ARG A 139 3.40 7.00 -15.26
C ARG A 139 2.76 5.92 -16.12
N SER A 140 2.76 4.66 -15.67
CA SER A 140 2.06 3.57 -16.36
C SER A 140 0.53 3.77 -16.39
N GLY A 141 -0.01 4.55 -15.43
CA GLY A 141 -1.45 4.85 -15.34
C GLY A 141 -2.32 3.66 -14.96
N GLN A 142 -1.73 2.59 -14.43
CA GLN A 142 -2.46 1.34 -14.13
C GLN A 142 -2.99 1.26 -12.70
N PHE A 143 -2.49 2.08 -11.79
CA PHE A 143 -2.70 1.96 -10.36
C PHE A 143 -3.48 3.14 -9.78
N ASP A 144 -4.08 2.94 -8.62
CA ASP A 144 -4.84 3.95 -7.88
C ASP A 144 -4.08 4.45 -6.66
N ILE A 145 -3.28 3.55 -6.06
CA ILE A 145 -2.54 3.78 -4.82
C ILE A 145 -1.07 3.46 -5.07
N VAL A 146 -0.19 4.34 -4.59
CA VAL A 146 1.24 4.06 -4.46
C VAL A 146 1.46 3.37 -3.13
N GLY A 147 1.88 2.10 -3.17
CA GLY A 147 2.22 1.31 -1.99
C GLY A 147 3.52 1.80 -1.36
N HIS A 148 3.64 1.73 -0.02
CA HIS A 148 4.85 2.01 0.78
C HIS A 148 5.95 2.80 0.06
N LEU A 149 5.66 4.06 -0.27
CA LEU A 149 6.38 4.95 -1.20
C LEU A 149 7.91 4.94 -1.08
N ASP A 150 8.45 4.71 0.10
CA ASP A 150 9.89 4.71 0.39
C ASP A 150 10.37 3.40 1.04
N LEU A 151 9.82 2.25 0.61
CA LEU A 151 10.14 0.91 1.12
C LEU A 151 11.63 0.58 1.06
N ILE A 152 12.38 1.17 0.15
CA ILE A 152 13.83 0.96 -0.01
C ILE A 152 14.61 1.16 1.30
N LYS A 153 14.08 1.91 2.25
CA LYS A 153 14.68 2.15 3.58
C LYS A 153 14.43 1.02 4.60
N VAL A 154 13.69 -0.04 4.24
CA VAL A 154 13.15 -1.08 5.14
C VAL A 154 14.16 -1.63 6.16
N PHE A 155 15.40 -1.82 5.77
CA PHE A 155 16.50 -2.29 6.63
C PHE A 155 17.33 -1.18 7.28
N GLY A 156 16.87 0.08 7.21
CA GLY A 156 17.54 1.22 7.83
C GLY A 156 18.65 1.85 6.98
N TYR A 157 18.84 1.40 5.74
CA TYR A 157 19.76 2.02 4.79
C TYR A 157 19.20 3.35 4.29
N ARG A 158 19.75 4.44 4.77
CA ARG A 158 19.29 5.79 4.46
C ARG A 158 20.22 6.50 3.48
N PRO A 159 19.68 7.33 2.58
CA PRO A 159 20.51 8.12 1.69
C PRO A 159 21.29 9.19 2.47
N ARG A 160 22.41 9.61 1.91
CA ARG A 160 23.21 10.74 2.41
C ARG A 160 22.64 12.08 1.93
N ARG A 161 22.06 12.08 0.71
CA ARG A 161 21.34 13.23 0.16
C ARG A 161 19.95 13.36 0.78
N SER A 162 19.35 14.52 0.64
CA SER A 162 17.94 14.72 1.01
C SER A 162 17.04 13.74 0.26
N VAL A 163 16.18 13.03 0.99
CA VAL A 163 15.18 12.14 0.38
C VAL A 163 14.21 12.92 -0.52
N LEU A 164 13.96 14.20 -0.19
CA LEU A 164 13.10 15.08 -1.01
C LEU A 164 13.75 15.39 -2.36
N ASP A 165 15.09 15.57 -2.39
CA ASP A 165 15.80 15.78 -3.67
C ASP A 165 15.75 14.52 -4.54
N LEU A 166 15.87 13.34 -3.93
CA LEU A 166 15.87 12.06 -4.64
C LEU A 166 14.46 11.69 -5.13
N ALA A 167 13.42 12.02 -4.36
CA ALA A 167 12.03 11.70 -4.66
C ALA A 167 11.29 12.78 -5.45
N GLY A 168 11.89 13.95 -5.68
CA GLY A 168 11.19 15.13 -6.22
C GLY A 168 10.45 14.87 -7.52
N SER A 169 11.08 14.19 -8.49
CA SER A 169 10.44 13.83 -9.76
C SER A 169 9.30 12.79 -9.57
N THR A 170 9.45 11.91 -8.61
CA THR A 170 8.42 10.91 -8.26
C THR A 170 7.20 11.60 -7.66
N LEU A 171 7.40 12.50 -6.71
CA LEU A 171 6.32 13.26 -6.08
C LEU A 171 5.56 14.11 -7.10
N SER A 172 6.28 14.75 -8.04
CA SER A 172 5.66 15.49 -9.15
C SER A 172 4.81 14.56 -10.03
N ALA A 173 5.34 13.38 -10.38
CA ALA A 173 4.58 12.40 -11.18
C ALA A 173 3.32 11.89 -10.45
N ILE A 174 3.40 11.64 -9.13
CA ILE A 174 2.25 11.25 -8.31
C ILE A 174 1.20 12.38 -8.30
N GLN A 175 1.62 13.62 -8.11
CA GLN A 175 0.72 14.78 -8.15
C GLN A 175 0.03 14.90 -9.52
N GLU A 176 0.78 14.82 -10.60
CA GLU A 176 0.27 14.92 -11.97
C GLU A 176 -0.70 13.79 -12.33
N SER A 177 -0.42 12.57 -11.86
CA SER A 177 -1.29 11.41 -12.10
C SER A 177 -2.57 11.43 -11.28
N GLY A 178 -2.57 12.19 -10.17
CA GLY A 178 -3.65 12.19 -9.20
C GLY A 178 -3.76 10.91 -8.37
N MET A 179 -2.75 10.04 -8.36
CA MET A 179 -2.74 8.84 -7.51
C MET A 179 -2.78 9.19 -6.02
N THR A 180 -3.17 8.22 -5.22
CA THR A 180 -3.18 8.30 -3.75
C THR A 180 -1.90 7.65 -3.20
N VAL A 181 -1.34 8.18 -2.14
CA VAL A 181 -0.23 7.55 -1.39
C VAL A 181 -0.78 6.87 -0.14
N GLU A 182 -0.40 5.65 0.13
CA GLU A 182 -0.75 5.02 1.41
C GLU A 182 0.19 5.49 2.53
N ILE A 183 -0.36 5.66 3.73
CA ILE A 183 0.42 5.71 4.96
C ILE A 183 0.42 4.28 5.51
N ASN A 184 1.55 3.60 5.35
CA ASN A 184 1.68 2.18 5.67
C ASN A 184 2.39 2.01 7.02
N THR A 185 1.67 1.43 7.98
CA THR A 185 2.13 1.32 9.37
C THR A 185 3.09 0.16 9.61
N ALA A 186 3.20 -0.81 8.68
CA ALA A 186 4.10 -1.96 8.81
C ALA A 186 5.55 -1.53 9.05
N GLY A 187 5.96 -0.39 8.50
CA GLY A 187 7.31 0.13 8.64
C GLY A 187 7.76 0.35 10.08
N TRP A 188 6.83 0.66 11.00
CA TRP A 188 7.16 0.77 12.42
C TRP A 188 7.63 -0.54 13.06
N TYR A 189 7.33 -1.68 12.42
CA TYR A 189 7.68 -3.04 12.86
C TYR A 189 8.80 -3.68 12.04
N LYS A 190 9.38 -2.91 11.10
CA LYS A 190 10.54 -3.32 10.31
C LYS A 190 11.83 -2.73 10.93
N PRO A 191 13.02 -3.20 10.54
CA PRO A 191 14.29 -2.68 11.06
C PRO A 191 14.45 -1.15 10.98
N VAL A 192 13.82 -0.51 10.00
CA VAL A 192 13.81 0.96 9.87
C VAL A 192 13.05 1.66 10.99
N ALA A 193 12.10 0.98 11.66
CA ALA A 193 11.23 1.49 12.71
C ALA A 193 10.53 2.82 12.36
N GLU A 194 10.15 3.01 11.10
CA GLU A 194 9.52 4.21 10.57
C GLU A 194 8.41 3.85 9.57
N VAL A 195 7.32 4.61 9.61
CA VAL A 195 6.20 4.49 8.69
C VAL A 195 6.63 4.73 7.22
N TYR A 196 5.88 4.22 6.27
CA TYR A 196 6.00 4.56 4.86
C TYR A 196 4.80 5.43 4.43
N PRO A 197 5.04 6.60 3.79
CA PRO A 197 6.32 7.27 3.68
C PRO A 197 6.80 7.86 5.01
N GLY A 198 8.10 8.11 5.13
CA GLY A 198 8.67 8.89 6.22
C GLY A 198 8.06 10.30 6.28
N ARG A 199 8.19 10.93 7.45
CA ARG A 199 7.51 12.19 7.75
C ARG A 199 7.79 13.28 6.72
N ASP A 200 9.05 13.46 6.31
CA ASP A 200 9.44 14.51 5.36
C ASP A 200 8.71 14.35 4.02
N LEU A 201 8.62 13.10 3.51
CA LEU A 201 7.88 12.79 2.28
C LEU A 201 6.38 12.98 2.46
N LEU A 202 5.82 12.64 3.63
CA LEU A 202 4.40 12.84 3.91
C LEU A 202 4.03 14.32 3.96
N GLU A 203 4.87 15.15 4.58
CA GLU A 203 4.71 16.61 4.62
C GLU A 203 4.78 17.21 3.21
N GLU A 204 5.67 16.70 2.37
CA GLU A 204 5.77 17.15 0.97
C GLU A 204 4.56 16.66 0.13
N CYS A 205 4.07 15.43 0.35
CA CYS A 205 2.82 14.97 -0.25
C CYS A 205 1.64 15.90 0.10
N PHE A 206 1.54 16.31 1.37
CA PHE A 206 0.52 17.27 1.79
C PHE A 206 0.67 18.62 1.09
N ARG A 207 1.90 19.17 1.03
CA ARG A 207 2.19 20.44 0.34
C ARG A 207 1.79 20.41 -1.14
N LEU A 208 1.96 19.27 -1.78
CA LEU A 208 1.61 19.03 -3.19
C LEU A 208 0.13 18.69 -3.39
N GLY A 209 -0.67 18.57 -2.32
CA GLY A 209 -2.08 18.19 -2.41
C GLY A 209 -2.31 16.74 -2.82
N ILE A 210 -1.33 15.88 -2.65
CA ILE A 210 -1.46 14.43 -2.95
C ILE A 210 -2.38 13.81 -1.89
N PRO A 211 -3.47 13.12 -2.28
CA PRO A 211 -4.36 12.46 -1.34
C PRO A 211 -3.70 11.23 -0.70
N ILE A 212 -4.15 10.90 0.51
CA ILE A 212 -3.65 9.74 1.25
C ILE A 212 -4.74 8.72 1.54
N THR A 213 -4.33 7.46 1.75
CA THR A 213 -5.11 6.43 2.43
C THR A 213 -4.29 5.84 3.59
N LEU A 214 -4.91 4.98 4.42
CA LEU A 214 -4.23 4.34 5.56
C LEU A 214 -4.18 2.84 5.34
N SER A 215 -3.08 2.21 5.78
CA SER A 215 -2.87 0.78 5.61
C SER A 215 -1.96 0.18 6.67
N SER A 216 -2.26 -1.06 7.07
CA SER A 216 -1.47 -1.82 8.03
C SER A 216 -0.48 -2.78 7.37
N ASP A 217 -0.73 -3.16 6.12
CA ASP A 217 0.03 -4.18 5.40
C ASP A 217 0.05 -5.51 6.18
N ALA A 218 -1.14 -5.84 6.70
CA ALA A 218 -1.33 -6.97 7.59
C ALA A 218 -1.27 -8.29 6.82
N HIS A 219 -0.34 -9.17 7.20
CA HIS A 219 -0.20 -10.52 6.68
C HIS A 219 -0.81 -11.59 7.62
N ALA A 220 -1.33 -11.17 8.77
CA ALA A 220 -2.04 -12.02 9.73
C ALA A 220 -3.21 -11.23 10.34
N ALA A 221 -4.27 -11.95 10.70
CA ALA A 221 -5.51 -11.32 11.16
C ALA A 221 -5.29 -10.36 12.36
N GLN A 222 -4.40 -10.72 13.30
CA GLN A 222 -4.12 -9.88 14.48
C GLN A 222 -3.45 -8.55 14.15
N ASP A 223 -2.87 -8.40 12.95
CA ASP A 223 -2.18 -7.20 12.51
C ASP A 223 -3.11 -6.20 11.78
N VAL A 224 -4.35 -6.60 11.47
CA VAL A 224 -5.33 -5.72 10.82
C VAL A 224 -5.63 -4.52 11.69
N GLY A 225 -5.55 -3.33 11.09
CA GLY A 225 -5.80 -2.07 11.78
C GLY A 225 -4.68 -1.64 12.73
N ARG A 226 -3.55 -2.36 12.76
CA ARG A 226 -2.43 -2.06 13.67
C ARG A 226 -1.89 -0.66 13.43
N ASP A 227 -1.93 0.17 14.49
CA ASP A 227 -1.48 1.57 14.47
C ASP A 227 -2.17 2.49 13.43
N ILE A 228 -3.31 2.10 12.86
CA ILE A 228 -4.08 2.97 11.94
C ILE A 228 -4.50 4.27 12.65
N ALA A 229 -4.91 4.20 13.91
CA ALA A 229 -5.25 5.40 14.67
C ALA A 229 -4.04 6.35 14.81
N ARG A 230 -2.85 5.82 15.07
CA ARG A 230 -1.59 6.57 15.14
C ARG A 230 -1.21 7.19 13.78
N ALA A 231 -1.37 6.44 12.70
CA ALA A 231 -1.15 6.95 11.33
C ALA A 231 -2.10 8.11 11.00
N ARG A 232 -3.38 7.98 11.40
CA ARG A 232 -4.37 9.05 11.30
C ARG A 232 -3.96 10.30 12.08
N GLU A 233 -3.51 10.15 13.32
CA GLU A 233 -3.03 11.29 14.14
C GLU A 233 -1.83 11.97 13.47
N MET A 234 -0.91 11.20 12.91
CA MET A 234 0.24 11.73 12.17
C MET A 234 -0.22 12.50 10.92
N ALA A 235 -1.14 11.94 10.13
CA ALA A 235 -1.70 12.62 8.97
C ALA A 235 -2.40 13.93 9.36
N TRP A 236 -3.16 13.90 10.45
CA TRP A 236 -3.83 15.09 10.98
C TRP A 236 -2.82 16.17 11.43
N ALA A 237 -1.72 15.77 12.08
CA ALA A 237 -0.68 16.68 12.51
C ALA A 237 0.09 17.33 11.34
N VAL A 238 0.24 16.61 10.22
CA VAL A 238 0.79 17.14 8.96
C VAL A 238 -0.15 18.13 8.29
N GLY A 239 -1.46 17.97 8.45
CA GLY A 239 -2.46 18.90 7.89
C GLY A 239 -3.60 18.23 7.14
N TYR A 240 -3.55 16.91 6.91
CA TYR A 240 -4.63 16.19 6.24
C TYR A 240 -5.93 16.25 7.04
N ARG A 241 -7.05 16.34 6.33
CA ARG A 241 -8.40 16.36 6.91
C ARG A 241 -9.32 15.36 6.22
N GLN A 242 -8.80 14.68 5.20
CA GLN A 242 -9.54 13.70 4.41
C GLN A 242 -8.67 12.48 4.14
N VAL A 243 -9.32 11.33 4.00
CA VAL A 243 -8.73 10.05 3.60
C VAL A 243 -9.41 9.57 2.33
N ALA A 244 -8.63 9.02 1.41
CA ALA A 244 -9.12 8.42 0.19
C ALA A 244 -9.71 7.03 0.46
N VAL A 245 -10.87 6.77 -0.13
CA VAL A 245 -11.54 5.47 -0.20
C VAL A 245 -11.89 5.15 -1.64
N PHE A 246 -12.03 3.87 -1.96
CA PHE A 246 -12.20 3.42 -3.33
C PHE A 246 -13.37 2.47 -3.49
N GLU A 247 -14.07 2.61 -4.61
CA GLU A 247 -15.08 1.66 -5.07
C GLU A 247 -15.04 1.59 -6.59
N LYS A 248 -14.86 0.40 -7.17
CA LYS A 248 -14.78 0.18 -8.63
C LYS A 248 -13.81 1.13 -9.32
N ARG A 249 -12.61 1.29 -8.75
CA ARG A 249 -11.54 2.19 -9.22
C ARG A 249 -11.91 3.68 -9.16
N GLN A 250 -12.98 4.03 -8.48
CA GLN A 250 -13.38 5.42 -8.27
C GLN A 250 -13.02 5.86 -6.86
N ARG A 251 -12.19 6.91 -6.76
CA ARG A 251 -11.81 7.50 -5.49
C ARG A 251 -12.86 8.47 -4.98
N SER A 252 -13.13 8.41 -3.68
CA SER A 252 -13.85 9.43 -2.91
C SER A 252 -12.98 9.89 -1.74
N LEU A 253 -13.18 11.11 -1.26
CA LEU A 253 -12.50 11.64 -0.08
C LEU A 253 -13.49 11.75 1.07
N LEU A 254 -13.19 11.11 2.18
CA LEU A 254 -13.99 11.14 3.41
C LEU A 254 -13.26 11.89 4.52
N PRO A 255 -13.95 12.46 5.51
CA PRO A 255 -13.32 13.09 6.67
C PRO A 255 -12.44 12.10 7.44
N LEU A 256 -11.20 12.54 7.73
CA LEU A 256 -10.19 11.75 8.46
C LEU A 256 -10.49 11.69 9.96
#